data_7a54dd52126149c1828883a12fc749d4
#
_entry.id   7a54dd52126149c1828883a12fc749d4
#
_cell.length_a   1.000
_cell.length_b   1.000
_cell.length_c   1.000
_cell.angle_alpha   90.00
_cell.angle_beta   90.00
_cell.angle_gamma   90.00
#
_symmetry.space_group_name_H-M   'P 1'
#
loop_
_entity.id
_entity.type
_entity.pdbx_description
1 polymer ?
#
loop_
_entity_poly.entity_id
_entity_poly.type
_entity_poly.pdbx_seq_one_letter_code
_entity_poly.pdbx_strand_id
1 'polypeptide(L)'
;MSEDRAAAYDAWYATPLGAASHGIELALVESLARPEAGERVLDAGCGTGIYTAWLAEQGADVTGLDVDPVFLAAAREKAPGARLVEGDATRLPFADGEFDLALAVTLLCFLSETERAAAARELLRVTSPGGRVVVGELARFSLWAAQRRVKGWRGSKTWKAAHFTTAGDLRRLLFAAGAAAVTARYGLYLPPVDRPAIVARAGAFERAGRVLGPLGAAFVAVRAERG
;
A
#
# COMPACT_ATOMS: atom_id res chain seq x y z
N MET A 1 13.02 -21.96 4.02
CA MET A 1 11.92 -21.73 3.04
C MET A 1 11.06 -20.50 3.32
N SER A 2 10.88 -20.08 4.57
CA SER A 2 10.07 -18.90 4.93
C SER A 2 10.86 -17.58 4.90
N GLU A 3 12.07 -17.54 5.41
CA GLU A 3 12.97 -16.37 5.39
C GLU A 3 13.34 -15.94 3.96
N ASP A 4 13.49 -16.89 3.04
CA ASP A 4 13.74 -16.62 1.63
C ASP A 4 12.66 -15.74 0.97
N ARG A 5 11.40 -15.78 1.48
CA ARG A 5 10.30 -14.98 0.91
C ARG A 5 10.42 -13.50 1.26
N ALA A 6 10.72 -13.18 2.51
CA ALA A 6 10.92 -11.80 2.95
C ALA A 6 12.15 -11.19 2.27
N ALA A 7 13.26 -11.94 2.23
CA ALA A 7 14.48 -11.52 1.55
C ALA A 7 14.26 -11.31 0.03
N ALA A 8 13.53 -12.20 -0.64
CA ALA A 8 13.22 -12.06 -2.07
C ALA A 8 12.28 -10.86 -2.34
N TYR A 9 11.36 -10.57 -1.42
CA TYR A 9 10.51 -9.38 -1.48
C TYR A 9 11.35 -8.10 -1.38
N ASP A 10 12.22 -8.02 -0.38
CA ASP A 10 13.10 -6.87 -0.16
C ASP A 10 14.13 -6.70 -1.28
N ALA A 11 14.68 -7.79 -1.81
CA ALA A 11 15.62 -7.76 -2.93
C ALA A 11 15.05 -7.07 -4.18
N TRP A 12 13.73 -7.15 -4.40
CA TRP A 12 13.10 -6.43 -5.50
C TRP A 12 13.20 -4.92 -5.31
N TYR A 13 12.97 -4.41 -4.09
CA TYR A 13 13.09 -2.99 -3.79
C TYR A 13 14.52 -2.47 -3.89
N ALA A 14 15.52 -3.35 -3.77
CA ALA A 14 16.92 -3.00 -3.97
C ALA A 14 17.33 -2.89 -5.46
N THR A 15 16.49 -3.38 -6.40
CA THR A 15 16.74 -3.19 -7.83
C THR A 15 16.52 -1.74 -8.24
N PRO A 16 17.20 -1.22 -9.30
CA PRO A 16 16.97 0.15 -9.77
C PRO A 16 15.51 0.43 -10.12
N LEU A 17 14.82 -0.52 -10.78
CA LEU A 17 13.41 -0.40 -11.11
C LEU A 17 12.53 -0.44 -9.86
N GLY A 18 12.82 -1.34 -8.91
CA GLY A 18 12.09 -1.48 -7.66
C GLY A 18 12.20 -0.23 -6.80
N ALA A 19 13.42 0.28 -6.60
CA ALA A 19 13.67 1.50 -5.84
C ALA A 19 12.97 2.73 -6.46
N ALA A 20 13.04 2.90 -7.78
CA ALA A 20 12.37 3.98 -8.47
C ALA A 20 10.84 3.87 -8.37
N SER A 21 10.29 2.65 -8.50
CA SER A 21 8.86 2.40 -8.35
C SER A 21 8.39 2.72 -6.94
N HIS A 22 9.10 2.21 -5.93
CA HIS A 22 8.81 2.49 -4.53
C HIS A 22 8.87 3.99 -4.21
N GLY A 23 9.90 4.69 -4.68
CA GLY A 23 9.99 6.15 -4.46
C GLY A 23 8.78 6.92 -5.02
N ILE A 24 8.24 6.50 -6.17
CA ILE A 24 7.03 7.08 -6.76
C ILE A 24 5.79 6.74 -5.92
N GLU A 25 5.64 5.47 -5.52
CA GLU A 25 4.52 5.00 -4.70
C GLU A 25 4.54 5.68 -3.33
N LEU A 26 5.71 5.76 -2.68
CA LEU A 26 5.89 6.41 -1.40
C LEU A 26 5.52 7.91 -1.46
N ALA A 27 6.03 8.65 -2.45
CA ALA A 27 5.69 10.06 -2.62
C ALA A 27 4.17 10.28 -2.82
N LEU A 28 3.51 9.33 -3.48
CA LEU A 28 2.06 9.38 -3.66
C LEU A 28 1.32 9.16 -2.34
N VAL A 29 1.71 8.12 -1.60
CA VAL A 29 1.17 7.79 -0.27
C VAL A 29 1.43 8.95 0.69
N GLU A 30 2.65 9.46 0.79
CA GLU A 30 3.03 10.59 1.63
C GLU A 30 2.17 11.83 1.36
N SER A 31 1.94 12.16 0.08
CA SER A 31 1.12 13.32 -0.31
C SER A 31 -0.33 13.26 0.19
N LEU A 32 -0.84 12.06 0.49
CA LEU A 32 -2.18 11.80 1.01
C LEU A 32 -2.18 11.54 2.52
N ALA A 33 -1.21 10.78 3.00
CA ALA A 33 -1.07 10.40 4.40
C ALA A 33 -0.67 11.60 5.27
N ARG A 34 0.36 12.35 4.86
CA ARG A 34 0.93 13.48 5.61
C ARG A 34 1.08 13.14 7.10
N PRO A 35 1.90 12.14 7.44
CA PRO A 35 2.08 11.74 8.83
C PRO A 35 2.74 12.87 9.62
N GLU A 36 2.33 13.02 10.88
CA GLU A 36 2.88 14.02 11.80
C GLU A 36 3.63 13.33 12.94
N ALA A 37 4.61 14.03 13.51
CA ALA A 37 5.36 13.49 14.65
C ALA A 37 4.43 13.32 15.87
N GLY A 38 4.53 12.15 16.52
CA GLY A 38 3.70 11.77 17.64
C GLY A 38 2.28 11.29 17.27
N GLU A 39 1.94 11.26 15.99
CA GLU A 39 0.66 10.75 15.51
C GLU A 39 0.60 9.21 15.64
N ARG A 40 -0.52 8.67 16.12
CA ARG A 40 -0.74 7.22 16.25
C ARG A 40 -1.11 6.65 14.88
N VAL A 41 -0.24 5.84 14.32
CA VAL A 41 -0.41 5.31 12.96
C VAL A 41 -0.47 3.80 12.94
N LEU A 42 -1.48 3.24 12.27
CA LEU A 42 -1.55 1.84 11.91
C LEU A 42 -1.04 1.63 10.50
N ASP A 43 -0.08 0.72 10.33
CA ASP A 43 0.33 0.15 9.03
C ASP A 43 -0.25 -1.26 8.92
N ALA A 44 -1.41 -1.39 8.28
CA ALA A 44 -2.14 -2.65 8.14
C ALA A 44 -1.64 -3.44 6.92
N GLY A 45 -1.19 -4.68 7.15
CA GLY A 45 -0.48 -5.48 6.15
C GLY A 45 0.93 -4.93 5.93
N CYS A 46 1.64 -4.64 7.02
CA CYS A 46 2.93 -3.96 7.00
C CYS A 46 4.05 -4.74 6.27
N GLY A 47 3.84 -6.03 6.03
CA GLY A 47 4.81 -6.89 5.36
C GLY A 47 6.16 -6.87 6.04
N THR A 48 7.22 -6.63 5.28
CA THR A 48 8.60 -6.51 5.79
C THR A 48 8.92 -5.16 6.44
N GLY A 49 7.91 -4.30 6.67
CA GLY A 49 8.06 -3.06 7.42
C GLY A 49 8.59 -1.85 6.65
N ILE A 50 8.52 -1.84 5.33
CA ILE A 50 9.05 -0.73 4.51
C ILE A 50 8.31 0.58 4.82
N TYR A 51 6.97 0.56 4.84
CA TYR A 51 6.18 1.73 5.20
C TYR A 51 6.18 2.00 6.70
N THR A 52 6.23 0.96 7.54
CA THR A 52 6.38 1.07 8.99
C THR A 52 7.66 1.85 9.36
N ALA A 53 8.80 1.51 8.74
CA ALA A 53 10.07 2.19 8.96
C ALA A 53 10.01 3.67 8.52
N TRP A 54 9.47 3.93 7.34
CA TRP A 54 9.27 5.30 6.85
C TRP A 54 8.39 6.13 7.79
N LEU A 55 7.27 5.59 8.28
CA LEU A 55 6.39 6.29 9.24
C LEU A 55 7.12 6.59 10.55
N ALA A 56 7.91 5.64 11.05
CA ALA A 56 8.72 5.84 12.26
C ALA A 56 9.80 6.92 12.06
N GLU A 57 10.39 7.01 10.87
CA GLU A 57 11.34 8.08 10.50
C GLU A 57 10.67 9.47 10.45
N GLN A 58 9.35 9.54 10.19
CA GLN A 58 8.57 10.78 10.30
C GLN A 58 8.25 11.15 11.77
N GLY A 59 8.64 10.31 12.74
CA GLY A 59 8.39 10.52 14.16
C GLY A 59 7.02 10.08 14.65
N ALA A 60 6.27 9.32 13.85
CA ALA A 60 4.96 8.78 14.24
C ALA A 60 5.11 7.64 15.27
N ASP A 61 4.07 7.45 16.10
CA ASP A 61 3.90 6.27 16.96
C ASP A 61 3.25 5.14 16.14
N VAL A 62 4.08 4.22 15.64
CA VAL A 62 3.67 3.27 14.61
C VAL A 62 3.35 1.90 15.19
N THR A 63 2.17 1.40 14.85
CA THR A 63 1.81 -0.01 14.99
C THR A 63 1.73 -0.66 13.62
N GLY A 64 2.59 -1.66 13.35
CA GLY A 64 2.53 -2.51 12.15
C GLY A 64 1.76 -3.79 12.44
N LEU A 65 0.87 -4.19 11.53
CA LEU A 65 0.13 -5.46 11.63
C LEU A 65 0.31 -6.26 10.34
N ASP A 66 0.64 -7.53 10.48
CA ASP A 66 0.64 -8.50 9.36
C ASP A 66 0.24 -9.90 9.85
N VAL A 67 -0.28 -10.71 8.96
CA VAL A 67 -0.66 -12.10 9.25
C VAL A 67 0.54 -13.05 9.20
N ASP A 68 1.64 -12.64 8.54
CA ASP A 68 2.81 -13.48 8.32
C ASP A 68 3.92 -13.16 9.35
N PRO A 69 4.19 -14.06 10.32
CA PRO A 69 5.23 -13.83 11.35
C PRO A 69 6.64 -13.70 10.77
N VAL A 70 6.90 -14.25 9.57
CA VAL A 70 8.19 -14.10 8.89
C VAL A 70 8.39 -12.67 8.40
N PHE A 71 7.34 -12.06 7.86
CA PHE A 71 7.37 -10.67 7.44
C PHE A 71 7.52 -9.75 8.65
N LEU A 72 6.81 -10.03 9.75
CA LEU A 72 6.94 -9.27 11.00
C LEU A 72 8.35 -9.37 11.61
N ALA A 73 9.04 -10.52 11.46
CA ALA A 73 10.43 -10.63 11.89
C ALA A 73 11.34 -9.67 11.11
N ALA A 74 11.20 -9.60 9.79
CA ALA A 74 11.93 -8.64 8.95
C ALA A 74 11.54 -7.17 9.25
N ALA A 75 10.26 -6.91 9.54
CA ALA A 75 9.79 -5.58 9.93
C ALA A 75 10.42 -5.11 11.24
N ARG A 76 10.62 -6.01 12.20
CA ARG A 76 11.27 -5.71 13.49
C ARG A 76 12.71 -5.23 13.33
N GLU A 77 13.41 -5.75 12.34
CA GLU A 77 14.77 -5.32 12.03
C GLU A 77 14.81 -3.90 11.43
N LYS A 78 13.83 -3.57 10.59
CA LYS A 78 13.76 -2.25 9.92
C LYS A 78 13.17 -1.14 10.80
N ALA A 79 12.22 -1.48 11.66
CA ALA A 79 11.51 -0.54 12.51
C ALA A 79 11.50 -1.03 13.98
N PRO A 80 12.67 -1.06 14.67
CA PRO A 80 12.80 -1.65 16.01
C PRO A 80 11.98 -0.90 17.08
N GLY A 81 11.61 0.35 16.83
CA GLY A 81 10.77 1.17 17.73
C GLY A 81 9.26 0.99 17.51
N ALA A 82 8.85 0.34 16.42
CA ALA A 82 7.43 0.16 16.13
C ALA A 82 6.83 -1.01 16.94
N ARG A 83 5.56 -0.88 17.33
CA ARG A 83 4.77 -1.99 17.86
C ARG A 83 4.37 -2.91 16.72
N LEU A 84 4.79 -4.18 16.73
CA LEU A 84 4.44 -5.14 15.70
C LEU A 84 3.49 -6.20 16.25
N VAL A 85 2.37 -6.41 15.55
CA VAL A 85 1.26 -7.27 15.95
C VAL A 85 0.97 -8.29 14.85
N GLU A 86 0.95 -9.57 15.19
CA GLU A 86 0.43 -10.61 14.29
C GLU A 86 -1.10 -10.58 14.32
N GLY A 87 -1.73 -10.41 13.14
CA GLY A 87 -3.18 -10.30 13.07
C GLY A 87 -3.72 -10.21 11.65
N ASP A 88 -5.03 -10.34 11.55
CA ASP A 88 -5.77 -10.29 10.28
C ASP A 88 -6.40 -8.89 10.11
N ALA A 89 -6.11 -8.23 8.99
CA ALA A 89 -6.67 -6.91 8.67
C ALA A 89 -8.20 -6.92 8.48
N THR A 90 -8.80 -8.07 8.28
CA THR A 90 -10.27 -8.23 8.23
C THR A 90 -10.94 -8.23 9.60
N ARG A 91 -10.13 -8.35 10.67
CA ARG A 91 -10.55 -8.34 12.07
C ARG A 91 -9.44 -7.78 12.95
N LEU A 92 -9.27 -6.46 12.91
CA LEU A 92 -8.19 -5.78 13.63
C LEU A 92 -8.35 -5.87 15.15
N PRO A 93 -7.31 -6.31 15.89
CA PRO A 93 -7.35 -6.47 17.35
C PRO A 93 -7.15 -5.13 18.09
N PHE A 94 -7.75 -4.06 17.60
CA PHE A 94 -7.61 -2.69 18.13
C PHE A 94 -8.97 -2.10 18.44
N ALA A 95 -9.00 -1.14 19.36
CA ALA A 95 -10.20 -0.42 19.74
C ALA A 95 -10.69 0.53 18.63
N ASP A 96 -11.95 0.92 18.70
CA ASP A 96 -12.52 1.96 17.84
C ASP A 96 -11.79 3.29 18.05
N GLY A 97 -11.31 3.92 16.98
CA GLY A 97 -10.65 5.21 17.08
C GLY A 97 -9.26 5.19 17.73
N GLU A 98 -8.59 4.04 17.74
CA GLU A 98 -7.26 3.91 18.37
C GLU A 98 -6.18 4.69 17.61
N PHE A 99 -6.34 4.91 16.30
CA PHE A 99 -5.34 5.53 15.43
C PHE A 99 -5.84 6.81 14.78
N ASP A 100 -4.94 7.74 14.52
CA ASP A 100 -5.23 9.01 13.84
C ASP A 100 -5.06 8.86 12.32
N LEU A 101 -4.21 7.90 11.90
CA LEU A 101 -4.01 7.48 10.52
C LEU A 101 -3.98 5.95 10.46
N ALA A 102 -4.72 5.35 9.52
CA ALA A 102 -4.53 3.97 9.12
C ALA A 102 -4.03 3.90 7.67
N LEU A 103 -2.93 3.19 7.45
CA LEU A 103 -2.32 2.95 6.16
C LEU A 103 -2.54 1.49 5.74
N ALA A 104 -2.85 1.26 4.46
CA ALA A 104 -2.88 -0.07 3.84
C ALA A 104 -2.32 0.03 2.42
N VAL A 105 -1.12 -0.51 2.18
CA VAL A 105 -0.47 -0.45 0.87
C VAL A 105 -0.26 -1.85 0.32
N THR A 106 -0.81 -2.11 -0.88
CA THR A 106 -0.80 -3.41 -1.55
C THR A 106 -1.28 -4.57 -0.67
N LEU A 107 -2.24 -4.28 0.20
CA LEU A 107 -2.92 -5.25 1.05
C LEU A 107 -4.20 -5.77 0.40
N LEU A 108 -5.10 -4.86 0.03
CA LEU A 108 -6.44 -5.23 -0.45
C LEU A 108 -6.39 -5.99 -1.78
N CYS A 109 -5.35 -5.80 -2.58
CA CYS A 109 -5.18 -6.54 -3.83
C CYS A 109 -5.00 -8.05 -3.66
N PHE A 110 -4.66 -8.53 -2.46
CA PHE A 110 -4.51 -9.96 -2.16
C PHE A 110 -5.69 -10.56 -1.38
N LEU A 111 -6.71 -9.77 -1.09
CA LEU A 111 -7.92 -10.18 -0.38
C LEU A 111 -9.06 -10.50 -1.36
N SER A 112 -9.95 -11.41 -0.98
CA SER A 112 -11.22 -11.64 -1.68
C SER A 112 -12.14 -10.42 -1.56
N GLU A 113 -13.23 -10.37 -2.31
CA GLU A 113 -14.17 -9.25 -2.27
C GLU A 113 -14.77 -9.03 -0.88
N THR A 114 -15.16 -10.11 -0.20
CA THR A 114 -15.73 -10.05 1.16
C THR A 114 -14.69 -9.61 2.19
N GLU A 115 -13.44 -10.09 2.07
CA GLU A 115 -12.35 -9.69 2.93
C GLU A 115 -11.97 -8.22 2.73
N ARG A 116 -11.92 -7.72 1.48
CA ARG A 116 -11.72 -6.29 1.20
C ARG A 116 -12.76 -5.41 1.89
N ALA A 117 -14.03 -5.83 1.82
CA ALA A 117 -15.11 -5.09 2.49
C ALA A 117 -14.98 -5.12 4.01
N ALA A 118 -14.55 -6.23 4.59
CA ALA A 118 -14.28 -6.34 6.02
C ALA A 118 -13.09 -5.48 6.43
N ALA A 119 -11.96 -5.58 5.73
CA ALA A 119 -10.77 -4.78 6.01
C ALA A 119 -11.02 -3.27 5.88
N ALA A 120 -11.78 -2.82 4.87
CA ALA A 120 -12.15 -1.41 4.73
C ALA A 120 -12.97 -0.90 5.92
N ARG A 121 -13.92 -1.71 6.43
CA ARG A 121 -14.70 -1.35 7.64
C ARG A 121 -13.81 -1.29 8.88
N GLU A 122 -12.92 -2.26 9.04
CA GLU A 122 -12.00 -2.30 10.18
C GLU A 122 -11.02 -1.11 10.17
N LEU A 123 -10.43 -0.79 9.01
CA LEU A 123 -9.56 0.38 8.87
C LEU A 123 -10.27 1.67 9.30
N LEU A 124 -11.52 1.87 8.87
CA LEU A 124 -12.31 3.03 9.29
C LEU A 124 -12.71 2.96 10.75
N ARG A 125 -13.05 1.78 11.30
CA ARG A 125 -13.43 1.60 12.70
C ARG A 125 -12.31 2.00 13.65
N VAL A 126 -11.09 1.54 13.38
CA VAL A 126 -9.92 1.80 14.24
C VAL A 126 -9.33 3.20 14.08
N THR A 127 -9.70 3.92 13.00
CA THR A 127 -9.28 5.31 12.81
C THR A 127 -10.16 6.23 13.65
N SER A 128 -9.60 7.24 14.32
CA SER A 128 -10.32 8.22 15.15
C SER A 128 -11.28 9.09 14.31
N PRO A 129 -12.38 9.62 14.90
CA PRO A 129 -13.19 10.64 14.23
C PRO A 129 -12.32 11.83 13.79
N GLY A 130 -12.48 12.29 12.54
CA GLY A 130 -11.62 13.30 11.92
C GLY A 130 -10.24 12.77 11.45
N GLY A 131 -9.89 11.53 11.77
CA GLY A 131 -8.71 10.85 11.27
C GLY A 131 -8.87 10.40 9.81
N ARG A 132 -7.86 9.76 9.28
CA ARG A 132 -7.81 9.38 7.86
C ARG A 132 -7.30 7.96 7.62
N VAL A 133 -7.85 7.34 6.60
CA VAL A 133 -7.37 6.06 6.05
C VAL A 133 -6.72 6.34 4.70
N VAL A 134 -5.52 5.82 4.47
CA VAL A 134 -4.85 5.88 3.17
C VAL A 134 -4.64 4.47 2.64
N VAL A 135 -5.14 4.23 1.44
CA VAL A 135 -5.03 2.94 0.75
C VAL A 135 -4.28 3.13 -0.55
N GLY A 136 -3.19 2.39 -0.74
CA GLY A 136 -2.41 2.36 -1.96
C GLY A 136 -2.47 1.00 -2.64
N GLU A 137 -2.89 0.93 -3.93
CA GLU A 137 -3.19 -0.34 -4.60
C GLU A 137 -2.73 -0.41 -6.04
N LEU A 138 -2.61 -1.65 -6.53
CA LEU A 138 -2.26 -1.95 -7.92
C LEU A 138 -3.36 -1.49 -8.86
N ALA A 139 -3.05 -0.53 -9.73
CA ALA A 139 -4.02 0.02 -10.67
C ALA A 139 -4.23 -0.89 -11.89
N ARG A 140 -5.48 -0.91 -12.38
CA ARG A 140 -5.99 -1.87 -13.39
C ARG A 140 -5.46 -1.64 -14.80
N PHE A 141 -5.29 -0.38 -15.21
CA PHE A 141 -5.07 0.00 -16.61
C PHE A 141 -3.64 0.45 -16.85
N SER A 142 -2.67 -0.47 -16.72
CA SER A 142 -1.24 -0.19 -16.89
C SER A 142 -0.50 -1.35 -17.56
N LEU A 143 0.70 -1.05 -18.09
CA LEU A 143 1.62 -2.08 -18.59
C LEU A 143 2.05 -3.04 -17.46
N TRP A 144 2.19 -2.56 -16.24
CA TRP A 144 2.46 -3.38 -15.06
C TRP A 144 1.35 -4.40 -14.79
N ALA A 145 0.09 -3.95 -14.84
CA ALA A 145 -1.04 -4.85 -14.66
C ALA A 145 -1.11 -5.91 -15.77
N ALA A 146 -0.85 -5.52 -17.02
CA ALA A 146 -0.78 -6.46 -18.14
C ALA A 146 0.33 -7.50 -17.93
N GLN A 147 1.55 -7.06 -17.60
CA GLN A 147 2.68 -7.95 -17.35
C GLN A 147 2.39 -8.91 -16.16
N ARG A 148 1.83 -8.40 -15.06
CA ARG A 148 1.50 -9.20 -13.86
C ARG A 148 0.42 -10.24 -14.17
N ARG A 149 -0.60 -9.90 -14.96
CA ARG A 149 -1.63 -10.86 -15.43
C ARG A 149 -1.00 -11.98 -16.29
N VAL A 150 -0.10 -11.64 -17.21
CA VAL A 150 0.64 -12.64 -17.99
C VAL A 150 1.47 -13.55 -17.09
N LYS A 151 2.14 -13.00 -16.06
CA LYS A 151 2.86 -13.82 -15.06
C LYS A 151 1.90 -14.75 -14.29
N GLY A 152 0.71 -14.28 -13.94
CA GLY A 152 -0.35 -15.08 -13.32
C GLY A 152 -0.80 -16.25 -14.21
N TRP A 153 -1.05 -16.01 -15.50
CA TRP A 153 -1.40 -17.05 -16.47
C TRP A 153 -0.27 -18.06 -16.68
N ARG A 154 1.00 -17.64 -16.54
CA ARG A 154 2.18 -18.50 -16.59
C ARG A 154 2.48 -19.26 -15.30
N GLY A 155 1.59 -19.23 -14.32
CA GLY A 155 1.67 -20.04 -13.10
C GLY A 155 2.15 -19.33 -11.84
N SER A 156 2.38 -18.02 -11.85
CA SER A 156 2.67 -17.27 -10.62
C SER A 156 1.44 -17.25 -9.72
N LYS A 157 1.52 -17.90 -8.57
CA LYS A 157 0.42 -17.96 -7.58
C LYS A 157 0.06 -16.54 -7.08
N THR A 158 1.05 -15.73 -6.78
CA THR A 158 0.88 -14.33 -6.31
C THR A 158 0.08 -13.50 -7.31
N TRP A 159 0.52 -13.47 -8.58
CA TRP A 159 -0.14 -12.64 -9.59
C TRP A 159 -1.46 -13.23 -10.12
N LYS A 160 -1.68 -14.52 -9.94
CA LYS A 160 -2.99 -15.15 -10.21
C LYS A 160 -4.04 -14.72 -9.19
N ALA A 161 -3.65 -14.56 -7.93
CA ALA A 161 -4.53 -14.12 -6.83
C ALA A 161 -4.71 -12.59 -6.80
N ALA A 162 -3.77 -11.82 -7.38
CA ALA A 162 -3.79 -10.37 -7.27
C ALA A 162 -4.99 -9.73 -7.99
N HIS A 163 -5.69 -8.86 -7.28
CA HIS A 163 -6.76 -8.02 -7.80
C HIS A 163 -6.21 -6.65 -8.20
N PHE A 164 -6.55 -6.20 -9.42
CA PHE A 164 -6.20 -4.87 -9.91
C PHE A 164 -7.43 -3.97 -9.86
N THR A 165 -7.30 -2.81 -9.24
CA THR A 165 -8.41 -1.93 -8.89
C THR A 165 -8.40 -0.60 -9.66
N THR A 166 -9.45 0.19 -9.49
CA THR A 166 -9.54 1.59 -9.93
C THR A 166 -9.85 2.49 -8.74
N ALA A 167 -9.61 3.81 -8.85
CA ALA A 167 -10.07 4.74 -7.82
C ALA A 167 -11.59 4.70 -7.61
N GLY A 168 -12.36 4.40 -8.66
CA GLY A 168 -13.81 4.23 -8.56
C GLY A 168 -14.19 3.03 -7.70
N ASP A 169 -13.46 1.91 -7.83
CA ASP A 169 -13.68 0.72 -7.01
C ASP A 169 -13.34 1.00 -5.54
N LEU A 170 -12.17 1.63 -5.28
CA LEU A 170 -11.75 2.00 -3.92
C LEU A 170 -12.69 3.02 -3.28
N ARG A 171 -13.16 4.01 -4.03
CA ARG A 171 -14.15 4.97 -3.54
C ARG A 171 -15.45 4.29 -3.12
N ARG A 172 -16.00 3.41 -3.96
CA ARG A 172 -17.22 2.66 -3.61
C ARG A 172 -17.02 1.81 -2.37
N LEU A 173 -15.87 1.13 -2.26
CA LEU A 173 -15.52 0.30 -1.12
C LEU A 173 -15.47 1.12 0.18
N LEU A 174 -14.76 2.25 0.17
CA LEU A 174 -14.56 3.08 1.37
C LEU A 174 -15.83 3.85 1.75
N PHE A 175 -16.62 4.35 0.80
CA PHE A 175 -17.93 4.93 1.10
C PHE A 175 -18.91 3.90 1.67
N ALA A 176 -18.92 2.67 1.14
CA ALA A 176 -19.72 1.57 1.70
C ALA A 176 -19.26 1.15 3.11
N ALA A 177 -18.01 1.40 3.45
CA ALA A 177 -17.44 1.18 4.78
C ALA A 177 -17.71 2.35 5.76
N GLY A 178 -18.24 3.50 5.29
CA GLY A 178 -18.62 4.63 6.13
C GLY A 178 -17.69 5.86 6.03
N ALA A 179 -16.83 5.95 5.01
CA ALA A 179 -16.02 7.15 4.80
C ALA A 179 -16.87 8.39 4.47
N ALA A 180 -16.52 9.54 5.04
CA ALA A 180 -17.20 10.81 4.79
C ALA A 180 -16.77 11.46 3.46
N ALA A 181 -15.50 11.34 3.11
CA ALA A 181 -14.92 11.86 1.87
C ALA A 181 -13.82 10.92 1.36
N VAL A 182 -13.65 10.87 0.03
CA VAL A 182 -12.58 10.08 -0.59
C VAL A 182 -11.94 10.85 -1.74
N THR A 183 -10.64 11.11 -1.63
CA THR A 183 -9.81 11.68 -2.68
C THR A 183 -8.89 10.62 -3.28
N ALA A 184 -8.49 10.76 -4.55
CA ALA A 184 -7.65 9.79 -5.22
C ALA A 184 -6.51 10.46 -5.99
N ARG A 185 -5.36 9.79 -6.05
CA ARG A 185 -4.21 10.14 -6.87
C ARG A 185 -3.69 8.91 -7.62
N TYR A 186 -3.05 9.14 -8.74
CA TYR A 186 -2.45 8.10 -9.58
C TYR A 186 -0.98 8.37 -9.79
N GLY A 187 -0.19 7.32 -9.93
CA GLY A 187 1.24 7.39 -10.22
C GLY A 187 1.78 6.08 -10.75
N LEU A 188 3.10 6.01 -10.84
CA LEU A 188 3.86 4.90 -11.40
C LEU A 188 3.52 4.69 -12.90
N TYR A 189 3.83 5.70 -13.70
CA TYR A 189 3.75 5.64 -15.16
C TYR A 189 5.04 5.09 -15.78
N LEU A 190 6.09 4.92 -14.97
CA LEU A 190 7.33 4.25 -15.37
C LEU A 190 7.00 2.84 -15.90
N PRO A 191 7.42 2.47 -17.12
CA PRO A 191 7.15 1.14 -17.67
C PRO A 191 7.90 0.05 -16.88
N PRO A 192 7.39 -1.21 -16.84
CA PRO A 192 7.98 -2.31 -16.10
C PRO A 192 9.22 -2.91 -16.81
N VAL A 193 10.20 -2.08 -17.09
CA VAL A 193 11.42 -2.43 -17.85
C VAL A 193 12.64 -2.01 -17.04
N ASP A 194 13.37 -3.01 -16.54
CA ASP A 194 14.58 -2.79 -15.75
C ASP A 194 15.78 -2.51 -16.66
N ARG A 195 15.81 -1.29 -17.21
CA ARG A 195 16.93 -0.76 -18.01
C ARG A 195 17.35 0.59 -17.42
N PRO A 196 18.63 0.80 -17.10
CA PRO A 196 19.10 2.04 -16.46
C PRO A 196 18.66 3.31 -17.20
N ALA A 197 18.70 3.32 -18.53
CA ALA A 197 18.28 4.46 -19.35
C ALA A 197 16.78 4.78 -19.25
N ILE A 198 15.93 3.79 -18.95
CA ILE A 198 14.49 3.96 -18.74
C ILE A 198 14.23 4.43 -17.30
N VAL A 199 14.85 3.78 -16.33
CA VAL A 199 14.72 4.12 -14.91
C VAL A 199 15.21 5.55 -14.64
N ALA A 200 16.31 5.98 -15.25
CA ALA A 200 16.82 7.35 -15.14
C ALA A 200 15.82 8.42 -15.66
N ARG A 201 14.83 8.02 -16.46
CA ARG A 201 13.77 8.90 -16.98
C ARG A 201 12.45 8.80 -16.19
N ALA A 202 12.43 8.15 -15.03
CA ALA A 202 11.22 7.96 -14.22
C ALA A 202 10.45 9.27 -14.03
N GLY A 203 11.10 10.36 -13.65
CA GLY A 203 10.45 11.66 -13.49
C GLY A 203 9.82 12.23 -14.78
N ALA A 204 10.35 11.91 -15.96
CA ALA A 204 9.75 12.32 -17.23
C ALA A 204 8.47 11.51 -17.51
N PHE A 205 8.49 10.19 -17.24
CA PHE A 205 7.30 9.35 -17.35
C PHE A 205 6.18 9.81 -16.40
N GLU A 206 6.53 10.15 -15.16
CA GLU A 206 5.55 10.65 -14.18
C GLU A 206 4.94 12.00 -14.63
N ARG A 207 5.74 12.94 -15.13
CA ARG A 207 5.21 14.21 -15.65
C ARG A 207 4.28 14.03 -16.83
N ALA A 208 4.68 13.22 -17.81
CA ALA A 208 3.85 12.94 -18.98
C ALA A 208 2.59 12.15 -18.62
N GLY A 209 2.73 11.17 -17.71
CA GLY A 209 1.65 10.30 -17.28
C GLY A 209 0.52 11.04 -16.54
N ARG A 210 0.84 12.10 -15.80
CA ARG A 210 -0.18 12.92 -15.11
C ARG A 210 -1.28 13.45 -16.04
N VAL A 211 -0.97 13.69 -17.31
CA VAL A 211 -1.94 14.14 -18.31
C VAL A 211 -2.90 12.99 -18.68
N LEU A 212 -2.46 11.73 -18.57
CA LEU A 212 -3.25 10.55 -18.88
C LEU A 212 -4.19 10.14 -17.73
N GLY A 213 -3.98 10.69 -16.53
CA GLY A 213 -4.77 10.38 -15.34
C GLY A 213 -4.71 8.88 -14.99
N PRO A 214 -5.88 8.18 -14.94
CA PRO A 214 -5.89 6.76 -14.57
C PRO A 214 -5.31 5.83 -15.64
N LEU A 215 -5.18 6.29 -16.89
CA LEU A 215 -4.66 5.48 -17.99
C LEU A 215 -3.13 5.42 -17.93
N GLY A 216 -2.61 4.22 -17.88
CA GLY A 216 -1.16 3.97 -17.78
C GLY A 216 -0.61 3.95 -16.36
N ALA A 217 -1.28 4.53 -15.37
CA ALA A 217 -0.86 4.47 -13.98
C ALA A 217 -0.87 3.04 -13.46
N ALA A 218 0.21 2.61 -12.82
CA ALA A 218 0.33 1.28 -12.22
C ALA A 218 -0.02 1.26 -10.73
N PHE A 219 -0.12 2.42 -10.12
CA PHE A 219 -0.49 2.58 -8.71
C PHE A 219 -1.58 3.65 -8.55
N VAL A 220 -2.52 3.37 -7.68
CA VAL A 220 -3.58 4.28 -7.27
C VAL A 220 -3.59 4.37 -5.76
N ALA A 221 -3.53 5.58 -5.24
CA ALA A 221 -3.68 5.83 -3.82
C ALA A 221 -4.94 6.66 -3.55
N VAL A 222 -5.65 6.34 -2.48
CA VAL A 222 -6.83 7.07 -2.02
C VAL A 222 -6.67 7.44 -0.55
N ARG A 223 -7.16 8.62 -0.20
CA ARG A 223 -7.37 9.05 1.18
C ARG A 223 -8.86 9.10 1.44
N ALA A 224 -9.29 8.42 2.49
CA ALA A 224 -10.65 8.48 3.03
C ALA A 224 -10.63 9.17 4.40
N GLU A 225 -11.63 9.98 4.67
CA GLU A 225 -11.77 10.67 5.96
C GLU A 225 -12.87 9.98 6.77
N ARG A 226 -12.58 9.74 8.04
CA ARG A 226 -13.59 9.27 9.00
C ARG A 226 -14.37 10.48 9.51
N GLY A 227 -15.70 10.44 9.30
CA GLY A 227 -16.63 11.40 9.91
C GLY A 227 -16.78 11.25 11.42
#